data_ff1abf62b2988a9b5ddbe9a3d8cb40c9
#
_entry.id   ff1abf62b2988a9b5ddbe9a3d8cb40c9
#
_cell.length_a   1.000
_cell.length_b   1.000
_cell.length_c   1.000
_cell.angle_alpha   90.00
_cell.angle_beta   90.00
_cell.angle_gamma   90.00
#
_symmetry.space_group_name_H-M   'P 1'
#
loop_
_entity.id
_entity.type
_entity.pdbx_description
1 polymer ?
#
loop_
_entity_poly.entity_id
_entity_poly.type
_entity_poly.pdbx_seq_one_letter_code
_entity_poly.pdbx_strand_id
1 'polypeptide(L)'
;VASFEKALDDYLVKNKDFSKAMIQKFIKQAKISPLKSKNGRVLTRSLVITSLAASLYDNTEGWNSLNKALSAAIKEGNPDLILSIADGYNNRDASGHYYNNENDIGIAINCLDWQRNKSVSQMRADTSKFIKASPTFGPYMSYSGLPCLYWPAPVKQPKLPFNNLKTERFMIIGVTKDPATPYSWSVGLAKEFPNSTLLTLQGEGHTGQNRGNSCIDNKVDDFLLAGNLPTSPLVCK
;
A
#
# COMPACT_ATOMS: atom_id res chain seq x y z
N VAL A 1 -7.07 0.00 -4.39
CA VAL A 1 -7.07 -1.39 -4.88
C VAL A 1 -6.60 -1.46 -6.32
N ALA A 2 -7.19 -0.69 -7.26
CA ALA A 2 -6.80 -0.69 -8.68
C ALA A 2 -5.33 -0.31 -8.89
N SER A 3 -4.78 0.60 -8.09
CA SER A 3 -3.38 1.02 -8.14
C SER A 3 -2.40 -0.11 -7.77
N PHE A 4 -2.76 -0.94 -6.80
CA PHE A 4 -1.98 -2.15 -6.50
C PHE A 4 -2.01 -3.17 -7.64
N GLU A 5 -3.17 -3.36 -8.29
CA GLU A 5 -3.25 -4.25 -9.46
C GLU A 5 -2.37 -3.74 -10.60
N LYS A 6 -2.39 -2.42 -10.84
CA LYS A 6 -1.53 -1.80 -11.86
C LYS A 6 -0.04 -1.92 -11.50
N ALA A 7 0.33 -1.72 -10.24
CA ALA A 7 1.71 -1.91 -9.80
C ALA A 7 2.18 -3.36 -9.97
N LEU A 8 1.29 -4.35 -9.73
CA LEU A 8 1.57 -5.75 -10.04
C LEU A 8 1.77 -5.97 -11.54
N ASP A 9 0.96 -5.33 -12.39
CA ASP A 9 1.14 -5.41 -13.85
C ASP A 9 2.47 -4.78 -14.28
N ASP A 10 2.83 -3.61 -13.75
CA ASP A 10 4.11 -2.95 -14.02
C ASP A 10 5.31 -3.82 -13.55
N TYR A 11 5.20 -4.47 -12.38
CA TYR A 11 6.16 -5.45 -11.90
C TYR A 11 6.33 -6.61 -12.87
N LEU A 12 5.24 -7.20 -13.36
CA LEU A 12 5.25 -8.36 -14.26
C LEU A 12 5.78 -8.02 -15.66
N VAL A 13 5.63 -6.79 -16.11
CA VAL A 13 6.25 -6.30 -17.36
C VAL A 13 7.78 -6.31 -17.25
N LYS A 14 8.32 -5.91 -16.09
CA LYS A 14 9.76 -5.88 -15.85
C LYS A 14 10.34 -7.25 -15.44
N ASN A 15 9.56 -8.06 -14.73
CA ASN A 15 9.97 -9.37 -14.19
C ASN A 15 9.17 -10.48 -14.87
N LYS A 16 9.67 -10.94 -16.02
CA LYS A 16 8.99 -11.92 -16.90
C LYS A 16 9.02 -13.37 -16.40
N ASP A 17 9.64 -13.65 -15.25
CA ASP A 17 9.71 -14.99 -14.65
C ASP A 17 8.34 -15.53 -14.22
N PHE A 18 7.40 -14.63 -13.97
CA PHE A 18 6.07 -14.95 -13.49
C PHE A 18 4.99 -14.29 -14.35
N SER A 19 3.87 -14.98 -14.50
CA SER A 19 2.65 -14.39 -15.06
C SER A 19 1.62 -14.10 -13.96
N LYS A 20 0.70 -13.20 -14.24
CA LYS A 20 -0.44 -12.94 -13.34
C LYS A 20 -1.20 -14.23 -13.02
N ALA A 21 -1.40 -15.10 -14.01
CA ALA A 21 -2.07 -16.39 -13.83
C ALA A 21 -1.32 -17.31 -12.84
N MET A 22 0.01 -17.34 -12.89
CA MET A 22 0.83 -18.11 -11.93
C MET A 22 0.67 -17.57 -10.51
N ILE A 23 0.71 -16.25 -10.33
CA ILE A 23 0.51 -15.62 -9.01
C ILE A 23 -0.89 -15.92 -8.48
N GLN A 24 -1.93 -15.76 -9.30
CA GLN A 24 -3.31 -16.06 -8.89
C GLN A 24 -3.51 -17.54 -8.55
N LYS A 25 -2.86 -18.45 -9.30
CA LYS A 25 -2.86 -19.89 -8.98
C LYS A 25 -2.19 -20.14 -7.62
N PHE A 26 -1.03 -19.52 -7.38
CA PHE A 26 -0.32 -19.62 -6.10
C PHE A 26 -1.16 -19.12 -4.91
N ILE A 27 -1.81 -17.95 -5.06
CA ILE A 27 -2.74 -17.43 -4.05
C ILE A 27 -3.89 -18.40 -3.76
N LYS A 28 -4.47 -19.03 -4.80
CA LYS A 28 -5.52 -20.05 -4.62
C LYS A 28 -4.98 -21.29 -3.91
N GLN A 29 -3.80 -21.75 -4.29
CA GLN A 29 -3.15 -22.91 -3.70
C GLN A 29 -2.84 -22.69 -2.22
N ALA A 30 -2.40 -21.50 -1.82
CA ALA A 30 -2.17 -21.15 -0.42
C ALA A 30 -3.41 -21.25 0.49
N LYS A 31 -4.62 -21.29 -0.09
CA LYS A 31 -5.86 -21.58 0.63
C LYS A 31 -6.12 -23.10 0.79
N ILE A 32 -5.82 -23.87 -0.25
CA ILE A 32 -6.24 -25.30 -0.35
C ILE A 32 -5.16 -26.21 0.24
N SER A 33 -3.91 -25.94 -0.12
CA SER A 33 -2.73 -26.69 0.29
C SER A 33 -1.58 -25.73 0.56
N PRO A 34 -1.60 -25.04 1.72
CA PRO A 34 -0.61 -24.03 2.06
C PRO A 34 0.77 -24.65 2.26
N LEU A 35 1.80 -23.97 1.79
CA LEU A 35 3.18 -24.31 2.09
C LEU A 35 3.45 -24.14 3.59
N LYS A 36 4.38 -24.95 4.12
CA LYS A 36 4.86 -24.85 5.48
C LYS A 36 6.37 -24.66 5.50
N SER A 37 6.84 -23.74 6.33
CA SER A 37 8.26 -23.60 6.61
C SER A 37 8.79 -24.78 7.43
N LYS A 38 10.11 -24.88 7.54
CA LYS A 38 10.75 -25.95 8.33
C LYS A 38 10.37 -25.92 9.81
N ASN A 39 10.04 -24.75 10.36
CA ASN A 39 9.56 -24.60 11.74
C ASN A 39 8.03 -24.86 11.89
N GLY A 40 7.38 -25.32 10.84
CA GLY A 40 5.93 -25.64 10.84
C GLY A 40 5.00 -24.46 10.58
N ARG A 41 5.52 -23.25 10.39
CA ARG A 41 4.71 -22.07 10.11
C ARG A 41 4.02 -22.19 8.75
N VAL A 42 2.73 -21.90 8.72
CA VAL A 42 1.90 -22.03 7.52
C VAL A 42 1.88 -20.72 6.74
N LEU A 43 2.19 -20.77 5.44
CA LEU A 43 2.01 -19.66 4.53
C LEU A 43 0.53 -19.57 4.12
N THR A 44 -0.24 -18.77 4.85
CA THR A 44 -1.64 -18.54 4.54
C THR A 44 -1.80 -17.65 3.31
N ARG A 45 -2.97 -17.71 2.69
CA ARG A 45 -3.32 -16.86 1.55
C ARG A 45 -3.21 -15.36 1.87
N SER A 46 -3.60 -14.92 3.08
CA SER A 46 -3.47 -13.53 3.50
C SER A 46 -2.01 -13.09 3.58
N LEU A 47 -1.10 -13.94 4.07
CA LEU A 47 0.32 -13.63 4.10
C LEU A 47 0.93 -13.51 2.70
N VAL A 48 0.46 -14.32 1.72
CA VAL A 48 0.86 -14.13 0.31
C VAL A 48 0.40 -12.77 -0.22
N ILE A 49 -0.85 -12.37 0.04
CA ILE A 49 -1.38 -11.07 -0.38
C ILE A 49 -0.63 -9.91 0.29
N THR A 50 -0.34 -10.03 1.60
CA THR A 50 0.44 -9.03 2.33
C THR A 50 1.83 -8.87 1.73
N SER A 51 2.53 -9.99 1.44
CA SER A 51 3.87 -9.95 0.85
C SER A 51 3.87 -9.33 -0.54
N LEU A 52 2.90 -9.67 -1.37
CA LEU A 52 2.73 -9.04 -2.69
C LEU A 52 2.53 -7.54 -2.55
N ALA A 53 1.59 -7.10 -1.71
CA ALA A 53 1.31 -5.69 -1.51
C ALA A 53 2.53 -4.94 -0.95
N ALA A 54 3.16 -5.47 0.10
CA ALA A 54 4.35 -4.89 0.72
C ALA A 54 5.51 -4.68 -0.28
N SER A 55 5.76 -5.68 -1.11
CA SER A 55 6.84 -5.61 -2.11
C SER A 55 6.57 -4.58 -3.21
N LEU A 56 5.29 -4.26 -3.50
CA LEU A 56 4.94 -3.28 -4.54
C LEU A 56 5.15 -1.83 -4.12
N TYR A 57 5.45 -1.57 -2.84
CA TYR A 57 5.81 -0.23 -2.36
C TYR A 57 7.15 0.26 -2.90
N ASP A 58 8.04 -0.66 -3.26
CA ASP A 58 9.38 -0.35 -3.75
C ASP A 58 9.68 -1.09 -5.04
N ASN A 59 9.92 -0.33 -6.12
CA ASN A 59 10.20 -0.84 -7.46
C ASN A 59 11.65 -1.30 -7.67
N THR A 60 12.47 -1.24 -6.64
CA THR A 60 13.88 -1.72 -6.63
C THR A 60 14.04 -2.91 -5.70
N GLU A 61 14.34 -2.67 -4.43
CA GLU A 61 14.56 -3.71 -3.41
C GLU A 61 13.31 -4.59 -3.20
N GLY A 62 12.12 -3.97 -3.15
CA GLY A 62 10.85 -4.68 -2.97
C GLY A 62 10.57 -5.65 -4.12
N TRP A 63 10.72 -5.20 -5.36
CA TRP A 63 10.49 -6.04 -6.54
C TRP A 63 11.52 -7.16 -6.67
N ASN A 64 12.81 -6.87 -6.38
CA ASN A 64 13.87 -7.87 -6.37
C ASN A 64 13.62 -8.95 -5.30
N SER A 65 13.23 -8.53 -4.10
CA SER A 65 12.89 -9.43 -3.00
C SER A 65 11.67 -10.30 -3.34
N LEU A 66 10.64 -9.70 -3.96
CA LEU A 66 9.46 -10.43 -4.41
C LEU A 66 9.81 -11.49 -5.45
N ASN A 67 10.66 -11.17 -6.43
CA ASN A 67 11.06 -12.12 -7.47
C ASN A 67 11.76 -13.35 -6.86
N LYS A 68 12.70 -13.13 -5.92
CA LYS A 68 13.37 -14.21 -5.19
C LYS A 68 12.38 -15.03 -4.35
N ALA A 69 11.48 -14.36 -3.66
CA ALA A 69 10.51 -15.00 -2.77
C ALA A 69 9.48 -15.84 -3.55
N LEU A 70 8.97 -15.34 -4.68
CA LEU A 70 8.09 -16.10 -5.57
C LEU A 70 8.81 -17.29 -6.20
N SER A 71 10.08 -17.14 -6.57
CA SER A 71 10.86 -18.26 -7.11
C SER A 71 11.02 -19.37 -6.08
N ALA A 72 11.46 -19.05 -4.88
CA ALA A 72 11.59 -20.01 -3.79
C ALA A 72 10.24 -20.70 -3.46
N ALA A 73 9.16 -19.93 -3.37
CA ALA A 73 7.86 -20.49 -3.00
C ALA A 73 7.22 -21.33 -4.12
N ILE A 74 7.24 -20.86 -5.38
CA ILE A 74 6.52 -21.49 -6.48
C ILE A 74 7.33 -22.62 -7.12
N LYS A 75 8.65 -22.43 -7.28
CA LYS A 75 9.52 -23.43 -7.97
C LYS A 75 10.10 -24.45 -7.01
N GLU A 76 10.40 -24.06 -5.76
CA GLU A 76 11.11 -24.88 -4.78
C GLU A 76 10.22 -25.34 -3.61
N GLY A 77 9.01 -24.79 -3.50
CA GLY A 77 8.10 -25.10 -2.37
C GLY A 77 8.54 -24.49 -1.03
N ASN A 78 9.47 -23.56 -1.04
CA ASN A 78 9.98 -22.90 0.17
C ASN A 78 9.27 -21.57 0.43
N PRO A 79 8.46 -21.43 1.51
CA PRO A 79 7.69 -20.25 1.81
C PRO A 79 8.46 -19.16 2.59
N ASP A 80 9.68 -19.44 3.05
CA ASP A 80 10.33 -18.65 4.09
C ASP A 80 10.53 -17.17 3.70
N LEU A 81 10.90 -16.89 2.45
CA LEU A 81 11.07 -15.51 1.98
C LEU A 81 9.73 -14.75 1.87
N ILE A 82 8.66 -15.40 1.43
CA ILE A 82 7.31 -14.80 1.43
C ILE A 82 6.86 -14.48 2.86
N LEU A 83 7.10 -15.42 3.79
CA LEU A 83 6.78 -15.23 5.21
C LEU A 83 7.60 -14.07 5.79
N SER A 84 8.88 -13.98 5.48
CA SER A 84 9.76 -12.90 5.95
C SER A 84 9.30 -11.52 5.46
N ILE A 85 8.88 -11.38 4.20
CA ILE A 85 8.33 -10.11 3.69
C ILE A 85 7.05 -9.74 4.43
N ALA A 86 6.14 -10.70 4.62
CA ALA A 86 4.89 -10.45 5.35
C ALA A 86 5.15 -10.08 6.82
N ASP A 87 6.14 -10.71 7.44
CA ASP A 87 6.54 -10.42 8.82
C ASP A 87 7.14 -9.02 8.95
N GLY A 88 8.06 -8.66 8.06
CA GLY A 88 8.63 -7.33 8.05
C GLY A 88 7.57 -6.23 7.91
N TYR A 89 6.57 -6.45 7.02
CA TYR A 89 5.46 -5.51 6.86
C TYR A 89 4.56 -5.41 8.10
N ASN A 90 4.43 -6.49 8.85
CA ASN A 90 3.61 -6.53 10.07
C ASN A 90 4.41 -6.25 11.35
N ASN A 91 5.66 -5.82 11.26
CA ASN A 91 6.55 -5.58 12.42
C ASN A 91 6.67 -6.82 13.34
N ARG A 92 6.78 -7.99 12.74
CA ARG A 92 6.82 -9.28 13.43
C ARG A 92 8.15 -9.98 13.18
N ASP A 93 8.76 -10.52 14.23
CA ASP A 93 9.98 -11.32 14.11
C ASP A 93 9.71 -12.80 13.77
N ALA A 94 10.78 -13.55 13.51
CA ALA A 94 10.69 -14.97 13.16
C ALA A 94 10.16 -15.86 14.31
N SER A 95 10.26 -15.41 15.57
CA SER A 95 9.71 -16.11 16.74
C SER A 95 8.21 -15.88 16.92
N GLY A 96 7.66 -14.89 16.21
CA GLY A 96 6.24 -14.54 16.27
C GLY A 96 5.92 -13.36 17.18
N HIS A 97 6.94 -12.71 17.72
CA HIS A 97 6.80 -11.53 18.55
C HIS A 97 6.66 -10.28 17.67
N TYR A 98 5.76 -9.36 18.03
CA TYR A 98 5.60 -8.06 17.37
C TYR A 98 6.50 -7.03 18.06
N TYR A 99 7.27 -6.27 17.28
CA TYR A 99 8.19 -5.25 17.81
C TYR A 99 7.47 -4.05 18.43
N ASN A 100 6.24 -3.80 17.98
CA ASN A 100 5.43 -2.66 18.41
C ASN A 100 3.94 -2.97 18.25
N ASN A 101 3.09 -2.00 18.56
CA ASN A 101 1.64 -2.09 18.45
C ASN A 101 1.08 -1.27 17.27
N GLU A 102 1.89 -1.01 16.23
CA GLU A 102 1.51 -0.16 15.09
C GLU A 102 0.26 -0.68 14.36
N ASN A 103 0.13 -1.99 14.20
CA ASN A 103 -1.04 -2.60 13.57
C ASN A 103 -2.33 -2.34 14.39
N ASP A 104 -2.27 -2.44 15.70
CA ASP A 104 -3.42 -2.21 16.60
C ASP A 104 -3.78 -0.72 16.61
N ILE A 105 -2.77 0.15 16.71
CA ILE A 105 -2.95 1.61 16.66
C ILE A 105 -3.49 2.03 15.29
N GLY A 106 -2.99 1.46 14.20
CA GLY A 106 -3.47 1.72 12.84
C GLY A 106 -4.95 1.39 12.67
N ILE A 107 -5.42 0.27 13.23
CA ILE A 107 -6.84 -0.08 13.25
C ILE A 107 -7.62 0.95 14.10
N ALA A 108 -7.15 1.27 15.29
CA ALA A 108 -7.81 2.20 16.20
C ALA A 108 -8.00 3.59 15.57
N ILE A 109 -6.93 4.17 15.02
CA ILE A 109 -6.97 5.48 14.36
C ILE A 109 -7.89 5.43 13.15
N ASN A 110 -7.73 4.46 12.26
CA ASN A 110 -8.57 4.35 11.07
C ASN A 110 -10.06 4.20 11.41
N CYS A 111 -10.39 3.47 12.49
CA CYS A 111 -11.79 3.29 12.89
C CYS A 111 -12.37 4.51 13.60
N LEU A 112 -11.54 5.36 14.21
CA LEU A 112 -11.95 6.63 14.77
C LEU A 112 -12.07 7.74 13.73
N ASP A 113 -11.19 7.76 12.74
CA ASP A 113 -11.18 8.77 11.68
C ASP A 113 -12.22 8.53 10.58
N TRP A 114 -12.50 7.26 10.28
CA TRP A 114 -13.40 6.89 9.19
C TRP A 114 -14.58 6.07 9.69
N GLN A 115 -15.71 6.72 9.83
CA GLN A 115 -16.96 6.02 10.12
C GLN A 115 -17.37 5.18 8.90
N ARG A 116 -17.17 3.86 8.99
CA ARG A 116 -17.58 2.91 7.96
C ARG A 116 -18.86 2.21 8.37
N ASN A 117 -19.99 2.79 7.99
CA ASN A 117 -21.33 2.26 8.31
C ASN A 117 -21.77 1.10 7.39
N LYS A 118 -20.84 0.43 6.71
CA LYS A 118 -21.20 -0.68 5.82
C LYS A 118 -21.35 -1.98 6.60
N SER A 119 -22.54 -2.57 6.55
CA SER A 119 -22.78 -3.92 7.05
C SER A 119 -21.97 -4.98 6.29
N VAL A 120 -21.81 -6.16 6.86
CA VAL A 120 -21.16 -7.29 6.18
C VAL A 120 -21.87 -7.64 4.86
N SER A 121 -23.20 -7.53 4.80
CA SER A 121 -23.97 -7.77 3.57
C SER A 121 -23.62 -6.74 2.47
N GLN A 122 -23.47 -5.48 2.83
CA GLN A 122 -23.02 -4.44 1.89
C GLN A 122 -21.57 -4.65 1.41
N MET A 123 -20.65 -5.04 2.31
CA MET A 123 -19.28 -5.39 1.93
C MET A 123 -19.27 -6.57 0.95
N ARG A 124 -20.13 -7.58 1.20
CA ARG A 124 -20.30 -8.74 0.31
C ARG A 124 -20.86 -8.32 -1.06
N ALA A 125 -21.86 -7.46 -1.10
CA ALA A 125 -22.42 -6.93 -2.34
C ALA A 125 -21.40 -6.12 -3.15
N ASP A 126 -20.53 -5.35 -2.47
CA ASP A 126 -19.48 -4.57 -3.12
C ASP A 126 -18.29 -5.40 -3.63
N THR A 127 -18.15 -6.67 -3.19
CA THR A 127 -16.99 -7.53 -3.54
C THR A 127 -16.79 -7.63 -5.06
N SER A 128 -17.86 -7.70 -5.84
CA SER A 128 -17.77 -7.76 -7.31
C SER A 128 -17.11 -6.51 -7.91
N LYS A 129 -17.36 -5.33 -7.35
CA LYS A 129 -16.71 -4.08 -7.77
C LYS A 129 -15.22 -4.10 -7.46
N PHE A 130 -14.85 -4.60 -6.27
CA PHE A 130 -13.45 -4.74 -5.88
C PHE A 130 -12.71 -5.74 -6.77
N ILE A 131 -13.33 -6.89 -7.08
CA ILE A 131 -12.76 -7.90 -7.99
C ILE A 131 -12.59 -7.32 -9.40
N LYS A 132 -13.57 -6.53 -9.90
CA LYS A 132 -13.47 -5.88 -11.20
C LYS A 132 -12.31 -4.88 -11.24
N ALA A 133 -12.10 -4.12 -10.16
CA ALA A 133 -11.01 -3.14 -10.06
C ALA A 133 -9.64 -3.80 -9.83
N SER A 134 -9.60 -4.94 -9.19
CA SER A 134 -8.38 -5.68 -8.87
C SER A 134 -8.69 -7.16 -8.67
N PRO A 135 -8.50 -8.00 -9.68
CA PRO A 135 -8.72 -9.45 -9.56
C PRO A 135 -7.82 -10.12 -8.51
N THR A 136 -6.64 -9.56 -8.26
CA THR A 136 -5.66 -10.11 -7.32
C THR A 136 -5.92 -9.66 -5.88
N PHE A 137 -6.09 -8.36 -5.64
CA PHE A 137 -6.21 -7.81 -4.28
C PHE A 137 -7.66 -7.56 -3.85
N GLY A 138 -8.56 -7.32 -4.80
CA GLY A 138 -9.95 -6.95 -4.56
C GLY A 138 -10.72 -7.91 -3.64
N PRO A 139 -10.61 -9.24 -3.80
CA PRO A 139 -11.30 -10.20 -2.94
C PRO A 139 -10.98 -10.05 -1.44
N TYR A 140 -9.79 -9.52 -1.13
CA TYR A 140 -9.31 -9.36 0.26
C TYR A 140 -9.62 -7.96 0.79
N MET A 141 -9.43 -6.95 -0.04
CA MET A 141 -9.61 -5.56 0.37
C MET A 141 -11.08 -5.14 0.47
N SER A 142 -12.02 -5.91 -0.10
CA SER A 142 -13.45 -5.63 0.01
C SER A 142 -13.98 -5.67 1.45
N TYR A 143 -13.27 -6.37 2.36
CA TYR A 143 -13.62 -6.49 3.77
C TYR A 143 -12.72 -5.67 4.71
N SER A 144 -11.86 -4.79 4.19
CA SER A 144 -10.93 -4.00 5.00
C SER A 144 -11.61 -3.12 6.06
N GLY A 145 -12.89 -2.81 5.89
CA GLY A 145 -13.69 -2.07 6.86
C GLY A 145 -14.27 -2.90 8.01
N LEU A 146 -14.09 -4.23 8.00
CA LEU A 146 -14.71 -5.13 8.98
C LEU A 146 -14.32 -4.84 10.44
N PRO A 147 -13.05 -4.56 10.78
CA PRO A 147 -12.68 -4.18 12.14
C PRO A 147 -13.45 -2.95 12.64
N CYS A 148 -13.65 -1.96 11.77
CA CYS A 148 -14.33 -0.72 12.16
C CYS A 148 -15.86 -0.88 12.31
N LEU A 149 -16.45 -1.91 11.70
CA LEU A 149 -17.86 -2.24 11.92
C LEU A 149 -18.13 -2.65 13.38
N TYR A 150 -17.17 -3.30 14.01
CA TYR A 150 -17.26 -3.79 15.38
C TYR A 150 -16.45 -2.95 16.38
N TRP A 151 -15.98 -1.77 15.94
CA TRP A 151 -15.22 -0.88 16.81
C TRP A 151 -16.10 -0.35 17.97
N PRO A 152 -15.67 -0.51 19.22
CA PRO A 152 -16.54 -0.25 20.37
C PRO A 152 -16.73 1.24 20.69
N ALA A 153 -15.85 2.11 20.19
CA ALA A 153 -15.91 3.53 20.47
C ALA A 153 -16.68 4.29 19.39
N PRO A 154 -17.59 5.21 19.76
CA PRO A 154 -18.29 6.02 18.79
C PRO A 154 -17.37 7.00 18.09
N VAL A 155 -17.52 7.11 16.78
CA VAL A 155 -16.79 8.10 15.96
C VAL A 155 -17.50 9.45 16.11
N LYS A 156 -16.83 10.39 16.75
CA LYS A 156 -17.25 11.80 16.77
C LYS A 156 -16.37 12.58 15.79
N GLN A 157 -16.69 12.51 14.51
CA GLN A 157 -15.98 13.35 13.54
C GLN A 157 -16.57 14.75 13.52
N PRO A 158 -15.82 15.77 13.93
CA PRO A 158 -16.14 17.12 13.51
C PRO A 158 -15.94 17.18 11.99
N LYS A 159 -16.94 17.65 11.25
CA LYS A 159 -16.72 18.04 9.86
C LYS A 159 -15.78 19.26 9.90
N LEU A 160 -14.50 19.03 9.66
CA LEU A 160 -13.54 20.11 9.50
C LEU A 160 -13.79 20.74 8.10
N PRO A 161 -14.23 22.01 8.05
CA PRO A 161 -14.39 22.71 6.79
C PRO A 161 -12.98 23.06 6.28
N PHE A 162 -12.44 22.23 5.38
CA PHE A 162 -11.15 22.49 4.73
C PHE A 162 -11.12 23.83 3.99
N ASN A 163 -12.27 24.35 3.56
CA ASN A 163 -12.44 25.61 2.83
C ASN A 163 -11.94 26.86 3.59
N ASN A 164 -11.75 26.77 4.90
CA ASN A 164 -11.31 27.89 5.75
C ASN A 164 -9.87 27.75 6.25
N LEU A 165 -9.16 26.70 5.84
CA LEU A 165 -7.73 26.58 6.17
C LEU A 165 -6.96 27.59 5.32
N LYS A 166 -6.72 28.76 5.88
CA LYS A 166 -5.71 29.73 5.41
C LYS A 166 -4.32 29.19 5.74
N THR A 167 -4.04 27.98 5.30
CA THR A 167 -2.73 27.39 5.43
C THR A 167 -1.81 28.14 4.50
N GLU A 168 -0.77 28.65 5.03
CA GLU A 168 0.04 29.60 4.34
C GLU A 168 0.76 28.96 3.16
N ARG A 169 1.48 27.88 3.36
CA ARG A 169 2.17 27.17 2.27
C ARG A 169 2.51 25.75 2.66
N PHE A 170 2.28 24.79 1.80
CA PHE A 170 2.78 23.43 1.98
C PHE A 170 3.02 22.73 0.64
N MET A 171 3.91 21.76 0.68
CA MET A 171 4.27 20.94 -0.47
C MET A 171 3.51 19.63 -0.43
N ILE A 172 2.95 19.25 -1.58
CA ILE A 172 2.32 17.94 -1.79
C ILE A 172 3.23 17.16 -2.74
N ILE A 173 3.67 15.98 -2.34
CA ILE A 173 4.48 15.10 -3.18
C ILE A 173 3.61 13.95 -3.65
N GLY A 174 3.53 13.75 -4.97
CA GLY A 174 2.79 12.65 -5.58
C GLY A 174 3.64 11.84 -6.53
N VAL A 175 3.56 10.51 -6.44
CA VAL A 175 4.24 9.60 -7.37
C VAL A 175 3.22 9.07 -8.37
N THR A 176 3.54 9.12 -9.68
CA THR A 176 2.56 8.84 -10.74
C THR A 176 2.02 7.41 -10.74
N LYS A 177 2.81 6.47 -10.25
CA LYS A 177 2.44 5.05 -10.17
C LYS A 177 2.50 4.51 -8.74
N ASP A 178 2.08 5.35 -7.76
CA ASP A 178 2.00 4.95 -6.36
C ASP A 178 0.88 3.91 -6.16
N PRO A 179 1.20 2.71 -5.62
CA PRO A 179 0.20 1.68 -5.38
C PRO A 179 -0.70 1.97 -4.18
N ALA A 180 -0.18 2.64 -3.15
CA ALA A 180 -0.86 2.83 -1.87
C ALA A 180 -1.64 4.15 -1.81
N THR A 181 -1.01 5.25 -2.22
CA THR A 181 -1.61 6.59 -2.29
C THR A 181 -1.65 7.07 -3.74
N PRO A 182 -2.67 6.66 -4.52
CA PRO A 182 -2.75 6.97 -5.95
C PRO A 182 -2.53 8.44 -6.26
N TYR A 183 -1.75 8.76 -7.29
CA TYR A 183 -1.39 10.13 -7.69
C TYR A 183 -2.59 11.07 -7.81
N SER A 184 -3.75 10.55 -8.22
CA SER A 184 -4.99 11.32 -8.29
C SER A 184 -5.41 11.91 -6.93
N TRP A 185 -5.01 11.32 -5.82
CA TRP A 185 -5.27 11.87 -4.48
C TRP A 185 -4.40 13.08 -4.19
N SER A 186 -3.13 13.05 -4.59
CA SER A 186 -2.23 14.21 -4.47
C SER A 186 -2.73 15.38 -5.35
N VAL A 187 -3.20 15.09 -6.56
CA VAL A 187 -3.83 16.07 -7.45
C VAL A 187 -5.13 16.62 -6.84
N GLY A 188 -5.96 15.75 -6.24
CA GLY A 188 -7.17 16.15 -5.53
C GLY A 188 -6.86 17.08 -4.35
N LEU A 189 -5.89 16.68 -3.52
CA LEU A 189 -5.46 17.45 -2.36
C LEU A 189 -4.94 18.85 -2.76
N ALA A 190 -4.15 18.92 -3.84
CA ALA A 190 -3.64 20.21 -4.34
C ALA A 190 -4.75 21.18 -4.79
N LYS A 191 -5.89 20.66 -5.24
CA LYS A 191 -7.06 21.49 -5.59
C LYS A 191 -7.79 22.02 -4.35
N GLU A 192 -7.81 21.25 -3.26
CA GLU A 192 -8.42 21.67 -1.99
C GLU A 192 -7.58 22.74 -1.27
N PHE A 193 -6.27 22.81 -1.56
CA PHE A 193 -5.34 23.73 -0.93
C PHE A 193 -4.64 24.61 -1.97
N PRO A 194 -5.22 25.75 -2.36
CA PRO A 194 -4.74 26.57 -3.46
C PRO A 194 -3.34 27.19 -3.24
N ASN A 195 -2.88 27.29 -1.99
CA ASN A 195 -1.55 27.79 -1.63
C ASN A 195 -0.49 26.65 -1.51
N SER A 196 -0.85 25.44 -1.95
CA SER A 196 0.09 24.32 -2.02
C SER A 196 0.80 24.24 -3.37
N THR A 197 1.98 23.63 -3.38
CA THR A 197 2.66 23.25 -4.63
C THR A 197 2.70 21.75 -4.76
N LEU A 198 2.22 21.22 -5.89
CA LEU A 198 2.33 19.81 -6.22
C LEU A 198 3.68 19.52 -6.86
N LEU A 199 4.47 18.69 -6.20
CA LEU A 199 5.71 18.11 -6.68
C LEU A 199 5.45 16.69 -7.14
N THR A 200 5.62 16.43 -8.43
CA THR A 200 5.32 15.14 -9.05
C THR A 200 6.59 14.37 -9.31
N LEU A 201 6.68 13.14 -8.80
CA LEU A 201 7.69 12.17 -9.23
C LEU A 201 7.09 11.26 -10.30
N GLN A 202 7.68 11.25 -11.50
CA GLN A 202 7.33 10.28 -12.54
C GLN A 202 8.05 8.96 -12.25
N GLY A 203 7.32 7.97 -11.76
CA GLY A 203 7.91 6.67 -11.43
C GLY A 203 6.93 5.75 -10.73
N GLU A 204 7.45 4.59 -10.33
CA GLU A 204 6.78 3.58 -9.55
C GLU A 204 7.21 3.65 -8.07
N GLY A 205 6.38 3.11 -7.19
CA GLY A 205 6.64 2.97 -5.76
C GLY A 205 5.88 3.96 -4.92
N HIS A 206 5.95 3.76 -3.60
CA HIS A 206 5.23 4.55 -2.62
C HIS A 206 6.16 5.58 -1.99
N THR A 207 5.66 6.82 -1.84
CA THR A 207 6.40 8.03 -1.39
C THR A 207 7.45 8.53 -2.40
N GLY A 208 7.77 9.81 -2.37
CA GLY A 208 8.71 10.41 -3.33
C GLY A 208 10.04 10.85 -2.71
N GLN A 209 10.05 11.21 -1.42
CA GLN A 209 11.24 11.70 -0.72
C GLN A 209 12.14 10.54 -0.29
N ASN A 210 13.46 10.77 -0.31
CA ASN A 210 14.49 9.78 0.08
C ASN A 210 14.45 8.48 -0.74
N ARG A 211 14.05 8.61 -2.02
CA ARG A 211 14.00 7.51 -2.97
C ARG A 211 15.12 7.58 -4.03
N GLY A 212 16.16 8.36 -3.74
CA GLY A 212 17.30 8.54 -4.64
C GLY A 212 17.04 9.47 -5.81
N ASN A 213 15.96 10.27 -5.77
CA ASN A 213 15.66 11.27 -6.78
C ASN A 213 16.04 12.66 -6.27
N SER A 214 17.22 13.15 -6.69
CA SER A 214 17.75 14.45 -6.25
C SER A 214 16.86 15.65 -6.61
N CYS A 215 16.05 15.55 -7.68
CA CYS A 215 15.09 16.61 -8.02
C CYS A 215 14.02 16.76 -6.94
N ILE A 216 13.50 15.65 -6.40
CA ILE A 216 12.55 15.64 -5.28
C ILE A 216 13.26 16.07 -3.99
N ASP A 217 14.33 15.37 -3.65
CA ASP A 217 15.00 15.52 -2.35
C ASP A 217 15.52 16.94 -2.15
N ASN A 218 16.18 17.53 -3.14
CA ASN A 218 16.66 18.91 -3.06
C ASN A 218 15.53 19.93 -2.90
N LYS A 219 14.35 19.72 -3.50
CA LYS A 219 13.21 20.63 -3.34
C LYS A 219 12.55 20.51 -1.98
N VAL A 220 12.52 19.30 -1.43
CA VAL A 220 12.03 19.08 -0.06
C VAL A 220 12.96 19.73 0.95
N ASP A 221 14.27 19.52 0.81
CA ASP A 221 15.28 20.12 1.68
C ASP A 221 15.25 21.66 1.60
N ASP A 222 15.18 22.23 0.40
CA ASP A 222 15.09 23.67 0.18
C ASP A 222 13.83 24.28 0.85
N PHE A 223 12.70 23.56 0.79
CA PHE A 223 11.49 23.97 1.48
C PHE A 223 11.60 23.85 3.01
N LEU A 224 12.12 22.74 3.53
CA LEU A 224 12.21 22.50 4.97
C LEU A 224 13.27 23.38 5.65
N LEU A 225 14.40 23.62 4.98
CA LEU A 225 15.53 24.35 5.58
C LEU A 225 15.45 25.87 5.33
N ALA A 226 14.94 26.29 4.17
CA ALA A 226 14.94 27.70 3.76
C ALA A 226 13.53 28.27 3.52
N GLY A 227 12.48 27.47 3.60
CA GLY A 227 11.11 27.89 3.33
C GLY A 227 10.81 28.16 1.85
N ASN A 228 11.67 27.72 0.94
CA ASN A 228 11.54 27.95 -0.50
C ASN A 228 10.58 26.96 -1.13
N LEU A 229 9.32 27.34 -1.25
CA LEU A 229 8.32 26.54 -1.97
C LEU A 229 8.38 26.86 -3.48
N PRO A 230 8.44 25.86 -4.37
CA PRO A 230 8.34 26.11 -5.80
C PRO A 230 7.05 26.86 -6.15
N THR A 231 7.14 27.86 -7.03
CA THR A 231 6.02 28.75 -7.38
C THR A 231 5.01 28.12 -8.35
N SER A 232 5.36 27.01 -8.97
CA SER A 232 4.51 26.27 -9.91
C SER A 232 4.65 24.76 -9.69
N PRO A 233 3.68 23.95 -10.13
CA PRO A 233 3.84 22.50 -10.14
C PRO A 233 5.12 22.10 -10.86
N LEU A 234 5.87 21.18 -10.25
CA LEU A 234 7.15 20.69 -10.76
C LEU A 234 7.06 19.18 -10.98
N VAL A 235 7.63 18.73 -12.10
CA VAL A 235 7.69 17.30 -12.45
C VAL A 235 9.16 16.87 -12.47
N CYS A 236 9.48 15.93 -11.60
CA CYS A 236 10.77 15.23 -11.53
C CYS A 236 10.65 13.86 -12.23
N LYS A 237 11.72 13.46 -12.94
CA LYS A 237 11.77 12.19 -13.67
C LYS A 237 12.80 11.26 -13.06
#